data_af04fcd7798e804191203c768193661f
#
_entry.id   af04fcd7798e804191203c768193661f
#
_cell.length_a   1.000
_cell.length_b   1.000
_cell.length_c   1.000
_cell.angle_alpha   90.00
_cell.angle_beta   90.00
_cell.angle_gamma   90.00
#
_symmetry.space_group_name_H-M   'P 1'
#
loop_
_entity.id
_entity.type
_entity.pdbx_description
1 polymer ?
#
loop_
_entity_poly.entity_id
_entity_poly.type
_entity_poly.pdbx_seq_one_letter_code
_entity_poly.pdbx_strand_id
1 'polypeptide(L)'
;MTERRLERIVSATGPGGVSALIALRALAAADDGAHAVDRARWLTGVREEYGRWYGGDGQAPQNFAAPETERYLAEQVVQQLAQAGVAEFLVDPDGDPISPVSPNGGAPWEAVRLSPWAVAEVQEAGASETLAHIDARIRAILEESHADAAASESAAVAEAPAAEAEHPHRRRSMLVPDGLTLSAKGLMKSYRGRKVVNDVDIHVRQGEIVGLLGPNGAGKTTSFYMIVGLIRPDRGKVFIGQRDLTGVPMYKRARAGIGYLAQEPSIFRRLTVEENVMAILQMMKLSRAERKRRLEELLDELGIKHLRKTKAFALSGGERRRLEITRALVSQPRFMLLDEPFAGVDPIAVHDIQQIVSDLRRRGIGVLISDHNVEQTLDIVDRAYIMYEGRVRVSGTVSELVWNDEVAEIYLGPTLTARMRERYDHPESEDAA
;
A
#
# COMPACT_ATOMS: atom_id res chain seq x y z
N MET A 1 26.46 28.63 7.00
CA MET A 1 26.35 27.85 8.26
C MET A 1 24.89 27.50 8.55
N THR A 2 23.96 28.40 8.34
CA THR A 2 22.50 28.23 8.54
C THR A 2 21.92 27.08 7.69
N GLU A 3 22.26 27.01 6.41
CA GLU A 3 21.79 26.01 5.48
C GLU A 3 22.12 24.56 5.91
N ARG A 4 23.33 24.31 6.45
CA ARG A 4 23.72 22.99 6.97
C ARG A 4 22.95 22.56 8.23
N ARG A 5 22.44 23.50 9.01
CA ARG A 5 21.69 23.23 10.25
C ARG A 5 20.25 22.88 9.93
N LEU A 6 19.61 23.64 9.02
CA LEU A 6 18.27 23.35 8.53
C LEU A 6 18.21 22.00 7.78
N GLU A 7 19.30 21.67 7.06
CA GLU A 7 19.43 20.38 6.42
C GLU A 7 19.44 19.20 7.42
N ARG A 8 19.92 19.41 8.66
CA ARG A 8 19.84 18.39 9.73
C ARG A 8 18.43 18.12 10.19
N ILE A 9 17.55 19.14 10.31
CA ILE A 9 16.14 18.97 10.67
C ILE A 9 15.42 18.20 9.57
N VAL A 10 15.61 18.61 8.33
CA VAL A 10 14.97 18.00 7.16
C VAL A 10 15.49 16.58 6.89
N SER A 11 16.81 16.36 7.03
CA SER A 11 17.41 15.02 6.85
C SER A 11 17.03 14.05 7.97
N ALA A 12 16.77 14.54 9.19
CA ALA A 12 16.36 13.73 10.32
C ALA A 12 14.97 13.10 10.10
N THR A 13 14.10 13.71 9.27
CA THR A 13 12.79 13.13 8.92
C THR A 13 12.88 11.90 8.01
N GLY A 14 14.08 11.59 7.49
CA GLY A 14 14.35 10.39 6.66
C GLY A 14 13.96 10.57 5.19
N PRO A 15 14.39 9.65 4.32
CA PRO A 15 14.17 9.73 2.87
C PRO A 15 12.71 9.51 2.42
N GLY A 16 11.81 9.27 3.33
CA GLY A 16 10.47 8.77 3.00
C GLY A 16 9.37 9.80 3.09
N GLY A 17 9.68 11.11 3.28
CA GLY A 17 8.42 11.60 3.65
C GLY A 17 8.06 13.05 3.41
N VAL A 18 7.51 13.34 2.22
CA VAL A 18 6.68 14.54 2.04
C VAL A 18 5.68 14.67 3.19
N SER A 19 5.03 13.58 3.59
CA SER A 19 4.11 13.55 4.74
C SER A 19 4.76 13.97 6.06
N ALA A 20 5.96 13.48 6.37
CA ALA A 20 6.67 13.86 7.58
C ALA A 20 7.16 15.32 7.51
N LEU A 21 7.56 15.80 6.34
CA LEU A 21 7.94 17.20 6.12
C LEU A 21 6.75 18.15 6.25
N ILE A 22 5.58 17.77 5.72
CA ILE A 22 4.33 18.53 5.85
C ILE A 22 3.93 18.63 7.33
N ALA A 23 3.99 17.52 8.06
CA ALA A 23 3.66 17.48 9.48
C ALA A 23 4.67 18.30 10.34
N LEU A 24 5.94 18.23 9.99
CA LEU A 24 7.00 19.06 10.62
C LEU A 24 6.77 20.56 10.33
N ARG A 25 6.41 20.90 9.09
CA ARG A 25 6.08 22.26 8.70
C ARG A 25 4.90 22.81 9.49
N ALA A 26 3.83 22.02 9.63
CA ALA A 26 2.68 22.40 10.43
C ALA A 26 3.04 22.62 11.90
N LEU A 27 3.94 21.81 12.46
CA LEU A 27 4.44 21.98 13.82
C LEU A 27 5.31 23.25 13.95
N ALA A 28 6.25 23.44 13.04
CA ALA A 28 7.11 24.64 13.03
C ALA A 28 6.34 25.94 12.80
N ALA A 29 5.22 25.91 12.10
CA ALA A 29 4.34 27.05 11.90
C ALA A 29 3.42 27.35 13.10
N ALA A 30 3.12 26.32 13.91
CA ALA A 30 2.23 26.43 15.08
C ALA A 30 3.00 26.70 16.40
N ASP A 31 4.30 26.36 16.43
CA ASP A 31 5.16 26.50 17.58
C ASP A 31 5.78 27.91 17.60
N ASP A 32 5.46 28.68 18.62
CA ASP A 32 6.09 29.98 18.91
C ASP A 32 7.41 29.86 19.69
N GLY A 33 7.97 28.66 19.78
CA GLY A 33 9.30 28.35 20.28
C GLY A 33 9.37 27.93 21.75
N ALA A 34 8.24 27.84 22.47
CA ALA A 34 8.26 27.49 23.90
C ALA A 34 7.10 26.59 24.36
N HIS A 35 6.03 26.43 23.60
CA HIS A 35 4.83 25.76 24.08
C HIS A 35 4.44 24.54 23.25
N ALA A 36 4.00 23.48 23.92
CA ALA A 36 3.44 22.31 23.25
C ALA A 36 2.11 22.65 22.57
N VAL A 37 1.95 22.18 21.35
CA VAL A 37 0.72 22.35 20.57
C VAL A 37 -0.22 21.18 20.85
N ASP A 38 -1.48 21.47 21.18
CA ASP A 38 -2.45 20.41 21.38
C ASP A 38 -2.68 19.60 20.08
N ARG A 39 -3.05 18.33 20.27
CA ARG A 39 -3.20 17.35 19.18
C ARG A 39 -4.18 17.83 18.11
N ALA A 40 -5.33 18.37 18.48
CA ALA A 40 -6.37 18.77 17.54
C ALA A 40 -5.90 19.97 16.68
N ARG A 41 -5.24 20.95 17.32
CA ARG A 41 -4.67 22.11 16.63
C ARG A 41 -3.57 21.68 15.64
N TRP A 42 -2.67 20.81 16.06
CA TRP A 42 -1.61 20.29 15.16
C TRP A 42 -2.18 19.52 13.97
N LEU A 43 -3.13 18.59 14.20
CA LEU A 43 -3.77 17.82 13.12
C LEU A 43 -4.52 18.73 12.13
N THR A 44 -5.13 19.82 12.63
CA THR A 44 -5.75 20.83 11.77
C THR A 44 -4.71 21.53 10.90
N GLY A 45 -3.58 21.95 11.46
CA GLY A 45 -2.49 22.54 10.71
C GLY A 45 -1.88 21.58 9.67
N VAL A 46 -1.71 20.32 10.02
CA VAL A 46 -1.26 19.29 9.07
C VAL A 46 -2.24 19.16 7.91
N ARG A 47 -3.55 19.16 8.18
CA ARG A 47 -4.60 19.10 7.15
C ARG A 47 -4.56 20.29 6.21
N GLU A 48 -4.40 21.50 6.73
CA GLU A 48 -4.26 22.72 5.94
C GLU A 48 -3.02 22.69 5.05
N GLU A 49 -1.88 22.24 5.57
CA GLU A 49 -0.66 22.11 4.79
C GLU A 49 -0.75 21.06 3.68
N TYR A 50 -1.40 19.94 3.92
CA TYR A 50 -1.68 18.98 2.85
C TYR A 50 -2.56 19.59 1.75
N GLY A 51 -3.59 20.36 2.11
CA GLY A 51 -4.42 21.09 1.16
C GLY A 51 -3.61 22.05 0.30
N ARG A 52 -2.62 22.73 0.90
CA ARG A 52 -1.71 23.64 0.19
C ARG A 52 -0.83 22.93 -0.85
N TRP A 53 -0.37 21.71 -0.58
CA TRP A 53 0.57 21.00 -1.43
C TRP A 53 -0.07 20.09 -2.49
N TYR A 54 -1.27 19.59 -2.22
CA TYR A 54 -1.97 18.64 -3.07
C TYR A 54 -3.33 19.10 -3.57
N GLY A 55 -3.89 20.21 -3.04
CA GLY A 55 -5.17 20.75 -3.44
C GLY A 55 -5.02 21.86 -4.49
N GLY A 56 -5.57 21.67 -5.70
CA GLY A 56 -5.53 22.68 -6.76
C GLY A 56 -6.21 24.01 -6.42
N ASP A 57 -7.13 24.05 -5.44
CA ASP A 57 -7.91 25.22 -5.01
C ASP A 57 -7.74 25.57 -3.53
N GLY A 58 -6.66 25.12 -2.88
CA GLY A 58 -6.36 25.42 -1.47
C GLY A 58 -7.25 24.68 -0.46
N GLN A 59 -8.07 23.74 -0.90
CA GLN A 59 -8.80 22.82 -0.02
C GLN A 59 -8.10 21.49 0.08
N ALA A 60 -8.00 20.94 1.31
CA ALA A 60 -7.48 19.62 1.53
C ALA A 60 -8.27 18.59 0.70
N PRO A 61 -7.63 17.57 0.11
CA PRO A 61 -8.33 16.51 -0.57
C PRO A 61 -9.47 15.97 0.30
N GLN A 62 -10.64 15.70 -0.27
CA GLN A 62 -11.83 15.27 0.49
C GLN A 62 -11.58 14.03 1.36
N ASN A 63 -10.61 13.18 0.98
CA ASN A 63 -10.19 11.99 1.74
C ASN A 63 -9.46 12.32 3.06
N PHE A 64 -9.05 13.58 3.26
CA PHE A 64 -8.36 14.01 4.48
C PHE A 64 -9.28 14.09 5.71
N ALA A 65 -10.59 14.17 5.51
CA ALA A 65 -11.59 14.15 6.57
C ALA A 65 -11.93 12.73 7.08
N ALA A 66 -11.37 11.68 6.47
CA ALA A 66 -11.64 10.32 6.88
C ALA A 66 -10.91 10.00 8.22
N PRO A 67 -11.59 9.36 9.19
CA PRO A 67 -10.98 8.94 10.47
C PRO A 67 -9.69 8.11 10.29
N GLU A 68 -9.57 7.41 9.18
CA GLU A 68 -8.41 6.57 8.82
C GLU A 68 -7.17 7.41 8.48
N THR A 69 -7.34 8.56 7.81
CA THR A 69 -6.23 9.47 7.50
C THR A 69 -5.72 10.14 8.78
N GLU A 70 -6.62 10.51 9.68
CA GLU A 70 -6.26 11.03 11.00
C GLU A 70 -5.49 9.99 11.83
N ARG A 71 -5.93 8.74 11.76
CA ARG A 71 -5.26 7.61 12.41
C ARG A 71 -3.87 7.35 11.79
N TYR A 72 -3.75 7.37 10.48
CA TYR A 72 -2.46 7.25 9.77
C TYR A 72 -1.49 8.35 10.19
N LEU A 73 -1.92 9.61 10.18
CA LEU A 73 -1.10 10.73 10.62
C LEU A 73 -0.69 10.58 12.10
N ALA A 74 -1.61 10.21 12.96
CA ALA A 74 -1.34 10.03 14.37
C ALA A 74 -0.41 8.84 14.67
N GLU A 75 -0.48 7.75 13.92
CA GLU A 75 0.30 6.54 14.19
C GLU A 75 1.63 6.49 13.41
N GLN A 76 1.64 6.82 12.13
CA GLN A 76 2.82 6.65 11.28
C GLN A 76 3.73 7.89 11.27
N VAL A 77 3.15 9.08 11.06
CA VAL A 77 3.93 10.33 11.01
C VAL A 77 4.48 10.67 12.39
N VAL A 78 3.69 10.46 13.44
CA VAL A 78 4.13 10.59 14.85
C VAL A 78 5.34 9.70 15.12
N GLN A 79 5.28 8.44 14.72
CA GLN A 79 6.40 7.52 14.90
C GLN A 79 7.66 7.98 14.15
N GLN A 80 7.53 8.50 12.94
CA GLN A 80 8.64 8.99 12.14
C GLN A 80 9.30 10.20 12.81
N LEU A 81 8.53 11.20 13.21
CA LEU A 81 9.04 12.42 13.87
C LEU A 81 9.69 12.12 15.23
N ALA A 82 9.11 11.20 16.00
CA ALA A 82 9.66 10.77 17.28
C ALA A 82 10.93 9.93 17.12
N GLN A 83 10.98 9.01 16.16
CA GLN A 83 12.16 8.20 15.86
C GLN A 83 13.33 9.06 15.34
N ALA A 84 13.01 10.10 14.59
CA ALA A 84 13.99 11.10 14.14
C ALA A 84 14.46 12.01 15.29
N GLY A 85 13.78 11.98 16.43
CA GLY A 85 14.07 12.84 17.57
C GLY A 85 13.79 14.33 17.31
N VAL A 86 12.98 14.66 16.29
CA VAL A 86 12.65 16.04 15.89
C VAL A 86 11.50 16.59 16.70
N ALA A 87 10.54 15.74 17.09
CA ALA A 87 9.40 16.13 17.89
C ALA A 87 9.23 15.23 19.13
N GLU A 88 8.70 15.80 20.20
CA GLU A 88 8.33 15.14 21.44
C GLU A 88 6.82 15.11 21.57
N PHE A 89 6.27 13.96 21.96
CA PHE A 89 4.83 13.74 22.15
C PHE A 89 4.53 13.60 23.64
N LEU A 90 3.52 14.29 24.13
CA LEU A 90 3.23 14.48 25.54
C LEU A 90 1.83 13.96 25.86
N VAL A 91 1.63 13.44 27.07
CA VAL A 91 0.27 13.09 27.58
C VAL A 91 -0.55 14.35 27.82
N ASP A 92 0.09 15.41 28.28
CA ASP A 92 -0.48 16.73 28.47
C ASP A 92 0.55 17.79 28.06
N PRO A 93 0.18 19.06 27.86
CA PRO A 93 1.08 20.12 27.39
C PRO A 93 2.30 20.38 28.30
N ASP A 94 2.18 20.10 29.58
CA ASP A 94 3.23 20.33 30.58
C ASP A 94 3.91 19.03 31.04
N GLY A 95 3.53 17.88 30.44
CA GLY A 95 3.99 16.54 30.81
C GLY A 95 5.35 16.17 30.25
N ASP A 96 5.90 15.05 30.77
CA ASP A 96 7.12 14.46 30.26
C ASP A 96 6.89 13.78 28.89
N PRO A 97 7.91 13.77 28.01
CA PRO A 97 7.80 13.10 26.72
C PRO A 97 7.53 11.61 26.87
N ILE A 98 6.55 11.10 26.11
CA ILE A 98 6.28 9.67 26.01
C ILE A 98 6.95 9.07 24.79
N SER A 99 7.33 7.79 24.90
CA SER A 99 7.82 7.04 23.74
C SER A 99 6.62 6.51 22.92
N PRO A 100 6.35 7.02 21.73
CA PRO A 100 5.29 6.49 20.86
C PRO A 100 5.62 5.10 20.28
N VAL A 101 6.78 4.56 20.59
CA VAL A 101 7.33 3.27 20.08
C VAL A 101 7.04 2.12 21.05
N SER A 102 5.94 2.13 21.78
CA SER A 102 5.57 0.99 22.62
C SER A 102 4.99 -0.15 21.78
N PRO A 103 5.42 -1.42 21.97
CA PRO A 103 4.95 -2.56 21.17
C PRO A 103 3.48 -2.94 21.37
N ASN A 104 2.78 -2.29 22.31
CA ASN A 104 1.37 -2.59 22.67
C ASN A 104 0.37 -1.49 22.28
N GLY A 105 0.68 -0.69 21.24
CA GLY A 105 -0.13 0.48 20.88
C GLY A 105 0.23 1.65 21.80
N GLY A 106 0.81 2.71 21.22
CA GLY A 106 1.38 3.82 21.97
C GLY A 106 0.41 4.42 22.97
N ALA A 107 0.95 4.92 24.08
CA ALA A 107 0.16 5.69 25.03
C ALA A 107 -0.52 6.86 24.29
N PRO A 108 -1.78 7.20 24.65
CA PRO A 108 -2.45 8.33 24.05
C PRO A 108 -1.64 9.61 24.34
N TRP A 109 -1.33 10.35 23.29
CA TRP A 109 -0.70 11.66 23.41
C TRP A 109 -1.74 12.74 23.11
N GLU A 110 -1.65 13.86 23.80
CA GLU A 110 -2.58 14.98 23.67
C GLU A 110 -1.91 16.27 23.18
N ALA A 111 -0.58 16.33 23.28
CA ALA A 111 0.19 17.48 22.83
C ALA A 111 1.50 17.06 22.13
N VAL A 112 2.06 17.96 21.32
CA VAL A 112 3.30 17.77 20.59
C VAL A 112 4.10 19.06 20.59
N ARG A 113 5.43 18.95 20.69
CA ARG A 113 6.37 20.10 20.54
C ARG A 113 7.61 19.68 19.76
N LEU A 114 8.34 20.65 19.22
CA LEU A 114 9.67 20.39 18.72
C LEU A 114 10.61 19.96 19.87
N SER A 115 11.51 19.03 19.59
CA SER A 115 12.53 18.63 20.56
C SER A 115 13.48 19.81 20.86
N PRO A 116 14.13 19.87 22.05
CA PRO A 116 14.98 20.99 22.44
C PRO A 116 16.07 21.33 21.42
N TRP A 117 16.67 20.32 20.77
CA TRP A 117 17.67 20.55 19.74
C TRP A 117 17.06 21.14 18.45
N ALA A 118 15.86 20.72 18.07
CA ALA A 118 15.16 21.24 16.89
C ALA A 118 14.71 22.68 17.12
N VAL A 119 14.23 23.02 18.32
CA VAL A 119 13.91 24.39 18.73
C VAL A 119 15.15 25.29 18.60
N ALA A 120 16.31 24.85 19.11
CA ALA A 120 17.53 25.61 19.00
C ALA A 120 17.95 25.88 17.56
N GLU A 121 17.83 24.89 16.67
CA GLU A 121 18.16 25.07 15.24
C GLU A 121 17.15 26.03 14.55
N VAL A 122 15.86 25.97 14.88
CA VAL A 122 14.84 26.87 14.34
C VAL A 122 15.04 28.31 14.84
N GLN A 123 15.34 28.47 16.12
CA GLN A 123 15.59 29.81 16.70
C GLN A 123 16.86 30.48 16.12
N GLU A 124 17.91 29.71 15.88
CA GLU A 124 19.14 30.25 15.28
C GLU A 124 18.99 30.57 13.77
N ALA A 125 18.18 29.79 13.04
CA ALA A 125 17.92 30.01 11.62
C ALA A 125 16.84 31.06 11.36
N GLY A 126 15.91 31.26 12.29
CA GLY A 126 14.69 32.03 12.12
C GLY A 126 13.53 31.20 11.55
N ALA A 127 12.36 31.38 12.13
CA ALA A 127 11.18 30.59 11.76
C ALA A 127 10.80 30.70 10.27
N SER A 128 10.88 31.92 9.69
CA SER A 128 10.56 32.16 8.27
C SER A 128 11.54 31.43 7.34
N GLU A 129 12.83 31.42 7.67
CA GLU A 129 13.87 30.77 6.88
C GLU A 129 13.77 29.24 6.98
N THR A 130 13.43 28.73 8.16
CA THR A 130 13.15 27.31 8.38
C THR A 130 11.96 26.82 7.54
N LEU A 131 10.84 27.55 7.57
CA LEU A 131 9.65 27.22 6.76
C LEU A 131 9.96 27.26 5.26
N ALA A 132 10.71 28.27 4.80
CA ALA A 132 11.12 28.38 3.41
C ALA A 132 12.01 27.21 2.97
N HIS A 133 12.89 26.72 3.84
CA HIS A 133 13.76 25.58 3.56
C HIS A 133 12.97 24.27 3.48
N ILE A 134 12.04 24.05 4.40
CA ILE A 134 11.13 22.89 4.36
C ILE A 134 10.29 22.94 3.07
N ASP A 135 9.73 24.10 2.71
CA ASP A 135 8.96 24.31 1.48
C ASP A 135 9.78 24.01 0.22
N ALA A 136 11.04 24.46 0.17
CA ALA A 136 11.94 24.17 -0.94
C ALA A 136 12.20 22.66 -1.08
N ARG A 137 12.35 21.95 0.02
CA ARG A 137 12.58 20.50 0.01
C ARG A 137 11.35 19.72 -0.42
N ILE A 138 10.16 20.12 0.04
CA ILE A 138 8.91 19.53 -0.42
C ILE A 138 8.75 19.72 -1.93
N ARG A 139 8.98 20.93 -2.45
CA ARG A 139 8.92 21.20 -3.90
C ARG A 139 9.88 20.32 -4.69
N ALA A 140 11.13 20.24 -4.26
CA ALA A 140 12.14 19.43 -4.95
C ALA A 140 11.72 17.97 -5.07
N ILE A 141 11.16 17.36 -4.00
CA ILE A 141 10.69 15.97 -4.01
C ILE A 141 9.47 15.81 -4.95
N LEU A 142 8.56 16.77 -4.96
CA LEU A 142 7.40 16.74 -5.85
C LEU A 142 7.79 16.93 -7.32
N GLU A 143 8.74 17.83 -7.60
CA GLU A 143 9.27 18.07 -8.96
C GLU A 143 10.06 16.85 -9.49
N GLU A 144 10.90 16.22 -8.65
CA GLU A 144 11.57 14.95 -8.98
C GLU A 144 10.54 13.86 -9.35
N SER A 145 9.47 13.74 -8.56
CA SER A 145 8.38 12.78 -8.81
C SER A 145 7.62 13.07 -10.12
N HIS A 146 7.38 14.35 -10.45
CA HIS A 146 6.75 14.75 -11.70
C HIS A 146 7.66 14.59 -12.92
N ALA A 147 8.96 14.85 -12.76
CA ALA A 147 9.94 14.67 -13.82
C ALA A 147 10.13 13.19 -14.20
N ASP A 148 10.13 12.29 -13.21
CA ASP A 148 10.19 10.85 -13.41
C ASP A 148 8.90 10.33 -14.09
N ALA A 149 7.75 10.87 -13.75
CA ALA A 149 6.48 10.56 -14.41
C ALA A 149 6.48 11.04 -15.88
N ALA A 150 6.92 12.27 -16.13
CA ALA A 150 7.00 12.82 -17.49
C ALA A 150 8.07 12.14 -18.36
N ALA A 151 9.20 11.72 -17.77
CA ALA A 151 10.22 10.95 -18.47
C ALA A 151 9.72 9.56 -18.87
N SER A 152 8.92 8.92 -18.01
CA SER A 152 8.29 7.62 -18.32
C SER A 152 7.21 7.74 -19.39
N GLU A 153 6.43 8.83 -19.40
CA GLU A 153 5.47 9.14 -20.47
C GLU A 153 6.15 9.45 -21.82
N SER A 154 7.25 10.21 -21.79
CA SER A 154 8.03 10.51 -23.00
C SER A 154 8.70 9.28 -23.60
N ALA A 155 9.18 8.35 -22.79
CA ALA A 155 9.74 7.08 -23.25
C ALA A 155 8.66 6.14 -23.84
N ALA A 156 7.45 6.17 -23.32
CA ALA A 156 6.33 5.40 -23.84
C ALA A 156 5.77 5.94 -25.15
N VAL A 157 5.93 7.25 -25.45
CA VAL A 157 5.46 7.89 -26.69
C VAL A 157 6.42 7.67 -27.87
N ALA A 158 7.69 7.34 -27.62
CA ALA A 158 8.69 7.16 -28.69
C ALA A 158 8.62 5.79 -29.41
N GLU A 159 7.85 4.82 -28.92
CA GLU A 159 7.79 3.45 -29.48
C GLU A 159 6.40 2.99 -29.97
N ALA A 160 5.40 3.87 -30.12
CA ALA A 160 4.09 3.46 -30.61
C ALA A 160 3.72 4.14 -31.95
N PRO A 161 3.36 3.38 -33.01
CA PRO A 161 2.69 3.95 -34.17
C PRO A 161 1.30 4.45 -33.77
N ALA A 162 0.92 5.62 -34.28
CA ALA A 162 -0.32 6.33 -33.97
C ALA A 162 -1.54 5.39 -34.07
N ALA A 163 -2.11 5.06 -32.93
CA ALA A 163 -3.42 4.47 -32.77
C ALA A 163 -4.23 5.38 -31.84
N GLU A 164 -5.46 5.62 -32.25
CA GLU A 164 -6.43 6.53 -31.67
C GLU A 164 -6.51 6.44 -30.12
N ALA A 165 -6.71 7.60 -29.50
CA ALA A 165 -6.86 7.73 -28.03
C ALA A 165 -8.09 6.95 -27.55
N GLU A 166 -7.89 5.70 -27.20
CA GLU A 166 -8.88 4.88 -26.48
C GLU A 166 -8.76 5.15 -24.97
N HIS A 167 -9.89 5.38 -24.33
CA HIS A 167 -10.04 5.47 -22.87
C HIS A 167 -9.30 4.33 -22.16
N PRO A 168 -8.61 4.55 -21.02
CA PRO A 168 -7.78 3.55 -20.34
C PRO A 168 -8.53 2.29 -19.88
N HIS A 169 -9.86 2.28 -19.94
CA HIS A 169 -10.71 1.18 -19.47
C HIS A 169 -11.01 0.09 -20.52
N ARG A 170 -10.63 0.27 -21.80
CA ARG A 170 -10.89 -0.69 -22.90
C ARG A 170 -9.74 -1.64 -23.24
N ARG A 171 -8.87 -1.99 -22.31
CA ARG A 171 -7.93 -3.09 -22.57
C ARG A 171 -8.59 -4.42 -22.19
N ARG A 172 -9.22 -5.04 -23.20
CA ARG A 172 -9.60 -6.46 -23.15
C ARG A 172 -8.46 -7.25 -22.53
N SER A 173 -8.74 -7.92 -21.41
CA SER A 173 -7.88 -8.94 -20.83
C SER A 173 -7.43 -9.87 -21.94
N MET A 174 -6.13 -9.90 -22.27
CA MET A 174 -5.55 -11.02 -22.99
C MET A 174 -5.61 -12.23 -22.05
N LEU A 175 -6.77 -12.82 -21.91
CA LEU A 175 -6.92 -14.13 -21.27
C LEU A 175 -6.01 -15.07 -22.05
N VAL A 176 -4.97 -15.56 -21.40
CA VAL A 176 -4.15 -16.63 -21.96
C VAL A 176 -5.09 -17.81 -22.17
N PRO A 177 -5.38 -18.22 -23.42
CA PRO A 177 -6.20 -19.39 -23.67
C PRO A 177 -5.52 -20.58 -22.98
N ASP A 178 -6.24 -21.36 -22.16
CA ASP A 178 -5.74 -22.50 -21.38
C ASP A 178 -4.81 -22.19 -20.19
N GLY A 179 -4.79 -20.97 -19.65
CA GLY A 179 -4.06 -20.61 -18.45
C GLY A 179 -4.51 -21.42 -17.22
N LEU A 180 -3.55 -21.76 -16.34
CA LEU A 180 -3.88 -22.41 -15.07
C LEU A 180 -4.81 -21.53 -14.25
N THR A 181 -5.66 -22.18 -13.45
CA THR A 181 -6.58 -21.51 -12.52
C THR A 181 -6.21 -21.92 -11.09
N LEU A 182 -6.08 -20.94 -10.20
CA LEU A 182 -6.13 -21.15 -8.76
C LEU A 182 -7.60 -21.13 -8.34
N SER A 183 -8.08 -22.18 -7.71
CA SER A 183 -9.46 -22.26 -7.26
C SER A 183 -9.60 -22.77 -5.84
N ALA A 184 -10.51 -22.16 -5.11
CA ALA A 184 -10.99 -22.59 -3.83
C ALA A 184 -12.47 -22.91 -3.97
N LYS A 185 -12.91 -24.07 -3.50
CA LYS A 185 -14.30 -24.56 -3.68
C LYS A 185 -14.87 -25.01 -2.36
N GLY A 186 -16.03 -24.44 -1.99
CA GLY A 186 -16.79 -24.79 -0.81
C GLY A 186 -16.04 -24.59 0.49
N LEU A 187 -15.18 -23.54 0.58
CA LEU A 187 -14.36 -23.30 1.77
C LEU A 187 -15.23 -22.99 2.97
N MET A 188 -14.98 -23.71 4.07
CA MET A 188 -15.63 -23.49 5.36
C MET A 188 -14.59 -23.45 6.47
N LYS A 189 -14.80 -22.51 7.41
CA LYS A 189 -14.00 -22.41 8.63
C LYS A 189 -14.84 -21.91 9.79
N SER A 190 -14.73 -22.61 10.92
CA SER A 190 -15.41 -22.25 12.16
C SER A 190 -14.38 -22.10 13.30
N TYR A 191 -14.61 -21.12 14.17
CA TYR A 191 -13.88 -20.94 15.41
C TYR A 191 -14.85 -20.88 16.58
N ARG A 192 -14.67 -21.74 17.57
CA ARG A 192 -15.52 -21.80 18.77
C ARG A 192 -17.02 -21.86 18.43
N GLY A 193 -17.37 -22.66 17.41
CA GLY A 193 -18.76 -22.84 16.96
C GLY A 193 -19.30 -21.75 16.02
N ARG A 194 -18.62 -20.59 15.88
CA ARG A 194 -18.99 -19.54 14.93
C ARG A 194 -18.37 -19.81 13.56
N LYS A 195 -19.21 -19.89 12.52
CA LYS A 195 -18.75 -19.97 11.13
C LYS A 195 -18.23 -18.61 10.69
N VAL A 196 -16.92 -18.53 10.42
CA VAL A 196 -16.26 -17.31 9.93
C VAL A 196 -16.19 -17.31 8.40
N VAL A 197 -16.04 -18.51 7.80
CA VAL A 197 -16.16 -18.72 6.36
C VAL A 197 -17.14 -19.85 6.13
N ASN A 198 -18.08 -19.68 5.23
CA ASN A 198 -19.22 -20.58 5.05
C ASN A 198 -19.56 -20.71 3.58
N ASP A 199 -19.05 -21.78 2.95
CA ASP A 199 -19.31 -22.15 1.57
C ASP A 199 -18.81 -21.09 0.57
N VAL A 200 -17.52 -20.80 0.60
CA VAL A 200 -16.87 -19.77 -0.24
C VAL A 200 -16.17 -20.40 -1.42
N ASP A 201 -16.58 -19.97 -2.61
CA ASP A 201 -15.96 -20.28 -3.89
C ASP A 201 -15.21 -19.06 -4.44
N ILE A 202 -13.93 -19.25 -4.77
CA ILE A 202 -13.08 -18.23 -5.37
C ILE A 202 -12.25 -18.89 -6.46
N HIS A 203 -12.09 -18.23 -7.60
CA HIS A 203 -11.16 -18.66 -8.64
C HIS A 203 -10.41 -17.46 -9.22
N VAL A 204 -9.16 -17.67 -9.61
CA VAL A 204 -8.28 -16.69 -10.26
C VAL A 204 -7.58 -17.37 -11.42
N ARG A 205 -7.64 -16.79 -12.61
CA ARG A 205 -6.91 -17.27 -13.78
C ARG A 205 -5.54 -16.62 -13.87
N GLN A 206 -4.58 -17.26 -14.54
CA GLN A 206 -3.33 -16.59 -14.86
C GLN A 206 -3.58 -15.36 -15.73
N GLY A 207 -2.88 -14.25 -15.43
CA GLY A 207 -3.06 -12.98 -16.13
C GLY A 207 -4.35 -12.23 -15.77
N GLU A 208 -5.01 -12.58 -14.69
CA GLU A 208 -6.20 -11.92 -14.17
C GLU A 208 -5.92 -11.32 -12.79
N ILE A 209 -6.47 -10.14 -12.51
CA ILE A 209 -6.47 -9.53 -11.18
C ILE A 209 -7.87 -9.63 -10.60
N VAL A 210 -8.01 -10.30 -9.48
CA VAL A 210 -9.29 -10.54 -8.80
C VAL A 210 -9.29 -9.90 -7.43
N GLY A 211 -10.30 -9.08 -7.12
CA GLY A 211 -10.53 -8.51 -5.80
C GLY A 211 -11.29 -9.46 -4.87
N LEU A 212 -10.93 -9.49 -3.58
CA LEU A 212 -11.72 -10.10 -2.52
C LEU A 212 -12.06 -9.00 -1.50
N LEU A 213 -13.23 -8.41 -1.64
CA LEU A 213 -13.67 -7.22 -0.97
C LEU A 213 -14.78 -7.51 0.03
N GLY A 214 -15.07 -6.57 0.92
CA GLY A 214 -16.12 -6.70 1.92
C GLY A 214 -15.75 -6.05 3.24
N PRO A 215 -16.69 -5.86 4.16
CA PRO A 215 -16.46 -5.21 5.44
C PRO A 215 -15.51 -6.00 6.35
N ASN A 216 -15.09 -5.36 7.45
CA ASN A 216 -14.29 -6.03 8.47
C ASN A 216 -15.07 -7.18 9.10
N GLY A 217 -14.40 -8.31 9.30
CA GLY A 217 -15.05 -9.53 9.82
C GLY A 217 -15.82 -10.36 8.79
N ALA A 218 -15.86 -9.97 7.51
CA ALA A 218 -16.53 -10.72 6.45
C ALA A 218 -15.88 -12.09 6.14
N GLY A 219 -14.67 -12.37 6.65
CA GLY A 219 -13.98 -13.65 6.43
C GLY A 219 -12.88 -13.61 5.36
N LYS A 220 -12.56 -12.44 4.79
CA LYS A 220 -11.55 -12.24 3.74
C LYS A 220 -10.18 -12.85 4.10
N THR A 221 -9.55 -12.36 5.16
CA THR A 221 -8.23 -12.83 5.62
C THR A 221 -8.22 -14.32 5.95
N THR A 222 -9.31 -14.84 6.55
CA THR A 222 -9.43 -16.29 6.81
C THR A 222 -9.47 -17.09 5.51
N SER A 223 -10.21 -16.62 4.49
CA SER A 223 -10.27 -17.25 3.16
C SER A 223 -8.89 -17.21 2.48
N PHE A 224 -8.19 -16.08 2.53
CA PHE A 224 -6.81 -15.94 2.08
C PHE A 224 -5.88 -16.96 2.74
N TYR A 225 -5.91 -17.04 4.06
CA TYR A 225 -5.05 -17.95 4.83
C TYR A 225 -5.33 -19.42 4.52
N MET A 226 -6.58 -19.78 4.21
CA MET A 226 -6.90 -21.13 3.73
C MET A 226 -6.32 -21.40 2.34
N ILE A 227 -6.37 -20.41 1.42
CA ILE A 227 -5.81 -20.54 0.07
C ILE A 227 -4.28 -20.58 0.11
N VAL A 228 -3.64 -19.74 0.92
CA VAL A 228 -2.17 -19.73 1.11
C VAL A 228 -1.68 -21.00 1.82
N GLY A 229 -2.51 -21.61 2.67
CA GLY A 229 -2.17 -22.81 3.45
C GLY A 229 -1.60 -22.52 4.83
N LEU A 230 -1.86 -21.32 5.37
CA LEU A 230 -1.61 -20.95 6.77
C LEU A 230 -2.65 -21.56 7.72
N ILE A 231 -3.90 -21.66 7.24
CA ILE A 231 -5.01 -22.26 7.98
C ILE A 231 -5.57 -23.42 7.15
N ARG A 232 -5.87 -24.53 7.80
CA ARG A 232 -6.56 -25.64 7.15
C ARG A 232 -8.07 -25.39 7.16
N PRO A 233 -8.76 -25.50 6.00
CA PRO A 233 -10.22 -25.43 5.96
C PRO A 233 -10.84 -26.62 6.71
N ASP A 234 -11.99 -26.42 7.32
CA ASP A 234 -12.77 -27.49 7.95
C ASP A 234 -13.51 -28.32 6.87
N ARG A 235 -13.92 -27.64 5.78
CA ARG A 235 -14.47 -28.25 4.56
C ARG A 235 -14.02 -27.45 3.34
N GLY A 236 -14.23 -28.03 2.17
CA GLY A 236 -13.85 -27.43 0.90
C GLY A 236 -12.44 -27.81 0.47
N LYS A 237 -12.04 -27.33 -0.69
CA LYS A 237 -10.78 -27.72 -1.34
C LYS A 237 -10.13 -26.53 -2.04
N VAL A 238 -8.80 -26.59 -2.16
CA VAL A 238 -7.97 -25.61 -2.88
C VAL A 238 -7.20 -26.33 -3.98
N PHE A 239 -7.21 -25.79 -5.21
CA PHE A 239 -6.56 -26.38 -6.38
C PHE A 239 -5.71 -25.37 -7.14
N ILE A 240 -4.64 -25.84 -7.79
CA ILE A 240 -4.03 -25.19 -8.96
C ILE A 240 -4.24 -26.11 -10.16
N GLY A 241 -5.04 -25.68 -11.13
CA GLY A 241 -5.52 -26.53 -12.19
C GLY A 241 -6.24 -27.75 -11.62
N GLN A 242 -5.72 -28.95 -11.91
CA GLN A 242 -6.26 -30.21 -11.38
C GLN A 242 -5.59 -30.68 -10.07
N ARG A 243 -4.52 -30.00 -9.64
CA ARG A 243 -3.75 -30.41 -8.47
C ARG A 243 -4.41 -29.95 -7.17
N ASP A 244 -4.83 -30.90 -6.34
CA ASP A 244 -5.36 -30.61 -4.99
C ASP A 244 -4.23 -30.17 -4.04
N LEU A 245 -4.39 -29.01 -3.44
CA LEU A 245 -3.45 -28.38 -2.48
C LEU A 245 -4.04 -28.31 -1.07
N THR A 246 -5.23 -28.81 -0.81
CA THR A 246 -6.00 -28.59 0.43
C THR A 246 -5.20 -28.98 1.70
N GLY A 247 -4.56 -30.16 1.71
CA GLY A 247 -3.73 -30.63 2.80
C GLY A 247 -2.23 -30.24 2.69
N VAL A 248 -1.87 -29.45 1.65
CA VAL A 248 -0.47 -29.12 1.37
C VAL A 248 -0.06 -27.88 2.18
N PRO A 249 1.04 -27.95 2.97
CA PRO A 249 1.50 -26.80 3.75
C PRO A 249 2.02 -25.67 2.87
N MET A 250 2.00 -24.43 3.39
CA MET A 250 2.33 -23.18 2.69
C MET A 250 3.64 -23.27 1.87
N TYR A 251 4.74 -23.77 2.46
CA TYR A 251 6.03 -23.83 1.74
C TYR A 251 6.01 -24.75 0.50
N LYS A 252 5.16 -25.78 0.49
CA LYS A 252 4.95 -26.64 -0.69
C LYS A 252 4.02 -25.98 -1.70
N ARG A 253 3.04 -25.17 -1.24
CA ARG A 253 2.20 -24.34 -2.13
C ARG A 253 3.02 -23.25 -2.80
N ALA A 254 3.98 -22.63 -2.09
CA ALA A 254 4.92 -21.68 -2.69
C ALA A 254 5.72 -22.34 -3.83
N ARG A 255 6.21 -23.58 -3.64
CA ARG A 255 6.88 -24.35 -4.70
C ARG A 255 5.93 -24.78 -5.83
N ALA A 256 4.64 -24.85 -5.59
CA ALA A 256 3.64 -25.12 -6.61
C ALA A 256 3.26 -23.85 -7.42
N GLY A 257 3.76 -22.68 -7.02
CA GLY A 257 3.59 -21.42 -7.73
C GLY A 257 2.63 -20.43 -7.07
N ILE A 258 2.38 -20.52 -5.75
CA ILE A 258 1.62 -19.51 -5.00
C ILE A 258 2.59 -18.60 -4.26
N GLY A 259 2.68 -17.33 -4.69
CA GLY A 259 3.32 -16.25 -3.93
C GLY A 259 2.35 -15.63 -2.93
N TYR A 260 2.86 -15.13 -1.82
CA TYR A 260 2.05 -14.48 -0.80
C TYR A 260 2.75 -13.24 -0.27
N LEU A 261 2.03 -12.13 -0.25
CA LEU A 261 2.40 -10.88 0.37
C LEU A 261 1.50 -10.65 1.58
N ALA A 262 2.07 -10.77 2.77
CA ALA A 262 1.35 -10.60 4.02
C ALA A 262 0.99 -9.12 4.28
N GLN A 263 -0.05 -8.90 5.08
CA GLN A 263 -0.42 -7.59 5.60
C GLN A 263 0.72 -6.99 6.46
N GLU A 264 1.28 -7.80 7.37
CA GLU A 264 2.40 -7.38 8.21
C GLU A 264 3.74 -7.43 7.46
N PRO A 265 4.64 -6.45 7.70
CA PRO A 265 5.95 -6.42 7.08
C PRO A 265 6.77 -7.68 7.36
N SER A 266 7.23 -8.34 6.28
CA SER A 266 7.94 -9.63 6.35
C SER A 266 9.43 -9.54 6.06
N ILE A 267 10.00 -8.32 5.89
CA ILE A 267 11.40 -8.12 5.53
C ILE A 267 12.35 -8.37 6.70
N PHE A 268 13.58 -8.77 6.38
CA PHE A 268 14.67 -8.85 7.34
C PHE A 268 15.26 -7.45 7.58
N ARG A 269 14.77 -6.75 8.58
CA ARG A 269 15.03 -5.31 8.84
C ARG A 269 16.53 -4.95 8.93
N ARG A 270 17.38 -5.85 9.45
CA ARG A 270 18.82 -5.62 9.60
C ARG A 270 19.65 -5.97 8.36
N LEU A 271 19.05 -6.61 7.36
CA LEU A 271 19.70 -6.91 6.09
C LEU A 271 19.51 -5.74 5.11
N THR A 272 20.44 -5.63 4.14
CA THR A 272 20.26 -4.72 3.01
C THR A 272 19.17 -5.22 2.06
N VAL A 273 18.78 -4.39 1.10
CA VAL A 273 17.83 -4.77 0.04
C VAL A 273 18.36 -6.01 -0.72
N GLU A 274 19.62 -5.99 -1.19
CA GLU A 274 20.19 -7.14 -1.90
C GLU A 274 20.32 -8.37 -1.02
N GLU A 275 20.68 -8.24 0.26
CA GLU A 275 20.75 -9.35 1.21
C GLU A 275 19.37 -9.99 1.46
N ASN A 276 18.30 -9.18 1.52
CA ASN A 276 16.93 -9.65 1.66
C ASN A 276 16.51 -10.55 0.48
N VAL A 277 16.79 -10.15 -0.75
CA VAL A 277 16.49 -10.92 -1.95
C VAL A 277 17.40 -12.14 -2.05
N MET A 278 18.70 -11.95 -1.79
CA MET A 278 19.70 -13.02 -1.84
C MET A 278 19.40 -14.13 -0.84
N ALA A 279 18.90 -13.82 0.35
CA ALA A 279 18.54 -14.80 1.36
C ALA A 279 17.52 -15.84 0.84
N ILE A 280 16.55 -15.38 0.05
CA ILE A 280 15.56 -16.29 -0.57
C ILE A 280 16.18 -17.03 -1.77
N LEU A 281 16.98 -16.35 -2.60
CA LEU A 281 17.68 -17.00 -3.72
C LEU A 281 18.63 -18.13 -3.27
N GLN A 282 19.24 -18.01 -2.09
CA GLN A 282 20.10 -19.04 -1.52
C GLN A 282 19.36 -20.33 -1.13
N MET A 283 18.06 -20.21 -0.83
CA MET A 283 17.20 -21.37 -0.53
C MET A 283 16.77 -22.12 -1.80
N MET A 284 17.02 -21.53 -2.98
CA MET A 284 16.70 -22.16 -4.26
C MET A 284 17.87 -22.98 -4.78
N LYS A 285 17.58 -24.00 -5.59
CA LYS A 285 18.61 -24.84 -6.25
C LYS A 285 19.19 -24.11 -7.48
N LEU A 286 19.87 -22.98 -7.26
CA LEU A 286 20.48 -22.16 -8.30
C LEU A 286 22.00 -22.09 -8.11
N SER A 287 22.75 -22.03 -9.19
CA SER A 287 24.19 -21.74 -9.18
C SER A 287 24.46 -20.33 -8.65
N ARG A 288 25.71 -20.05 -8.23
CA ARG A 288 26.11 -18.72 -7.77
C ARG A 288 25.91 -17.64 -8.87
N ALA A 289 26.22 -18.00 -10.11
CA ALA A 289 26.07 -17.11 -11.25
C ALA A 289 24.58 -16.78 -11.52
N GLU A 290 23.72 -17.79 -11.51
CA GLU A 290 22.27 -17.62 -11.68
C GLU A 290 21.64 -16.79 -10.57
N ARG A 291 22.04 -17.00 -9.30
CA ARG A 291 21.56 -16.16 -8.18
C ARG A 291 21.92 -14.69 -8.40
N LYS A 292 23.17 -14.41 -8.82
CA LYS A 292 23.61 -13.02 -9.06
C LYS A 292 22.84 -12.39 -10.23
N ARG A 293 22.65 -13.11 -11.34
CA ARG A 293 21.88 -12.65 -12.48
C ARG A 293 20.43 -12.36 -12.07
N ARG A 294 19.79 -13.30 -11.37
CA ARG A 294 18.41 -13.18 -10.93
C ARG A 294 18.22 -12.05 -9.91
N LEU A 295 19.20 -11.80 -9.04
CA LEU A 295 19.22 -10.65 -8.14
C LEU A 295 19.21 -9.33 -8.92
N GLU A 296 20.08 -9.17 -9.91
CA GLU A 296 20.14 -7.96 -10.76
C GLU A 296 18.79 -7.74 -11.47
N GLU A 297 18.27 -8.79 -12.12
CA GLU A 297 16.98 -8.74 -12.80
C GLU A 297 15.85 -8.26 -11.88
N LEU A 298 15.71 -8.85 -10.68
CA LEU A 298 14.65 -8.51 -9.74
C LEU A 298 14.79 -7.09 -9.16
N LEU A 299 16.00 -6.62 -8.91
CA LEU A 299 16.24 -5.26 -8.40
C LEU A 299 15.96 -4.19 -9.45
N ASP A 300 16.30 -4.46 -10.72
CA ASP A 300 15.98 -3.59 -11.85
C ASP A 300 14.48 -3.55 -12.11
N GLU A 301 13.86 -4.72 -12.15
CA GLU A 301 12.45 -4.95 -12.43
C GLU A 301 11.49 -4.18 -11.51
N LEU A 302 11.81 -4.08 -10.22
CA LEU A 302 10.99 -3.37 -9.22
C LEU A 302 11.54 -1.96 -8.90
N GLY A 303 12.52 -1.47 -9.67
CA GLY A 303 13.07 -0.13 -9.53
C GLY A 303 13.79 0.14 -8.20
N ILE A 304 14.27 -0.90 -7.50
CA ILE A 304 14.95 -0.77 -6.18
C ILE A 304 16.46 -1.02 -6.24
N LYS A 305 17.05 -1.05 -7.41
CA LYS A 305 18.49 -1.30 -7.60
C LYS A 305 19.36 -0.23 -6.95
N HIS A 306 18.95 1.02 -7.00
CA HIS A 306 19.63 2.14 -6.37
C HIS A 306 19.71 2.01 -4.84
N LEU A 307 18.76 1.30 -4.22
CA LEU A 307 18.68 1.03 -2.78
C LEU A 307 19.40 -0.24 -2.35
N ARG A 308 20.07 -0.96 -3.26
CA ARG A 308 20.61 -2.30 -3.01
C ARG A 308 21.44 -2.46 -1.73
N LYS A 309 22.19 -1.43 -1.36
CA LYS A 309 23.04 -1.40 -0.16
C LYS A 309 22.35 -0.79 1.07
N THR A 310 21.17 -0.22 0.90
CA THR A 310 20.38 0.36 1.98
C THR A 310 19.85 -0.74 2.90
N LYS A 311 19.96 -0.53 4.21
CA LYS A 311 19.36 -1.46 5.20
C LYS A 311 17.84 -1.33 5.16
N ALA A 312 17.14 -2.48 5.25
CA ALA A 312 15.70 -2.52 5.08
C ALA A 312 14.90 -1.73 6.14
N PHE A 313 15.46 -1.47 7.32
CA PHE A 313 14.83 -0.60 8.32
C PHE A 313 14.81 0.88 7.90
N ALA A 314 15.68 1.30 6.99
CA ALA A 314 15.77 2.68 6.51
C ALA A 314 14.92 2.97 5.27
N LEU A 315 14.19 1.96 4.77
CA LEU A 315 13.32 2.12 3.62
C LEU A 315 12.00 2.81 3.99
N SER A 316 11.51 3.65 3.09
CA SER A 316 10.14 4.19 3.12
C SER A 316 9.08 3.07 3.07
N GLY A 317 7.82 3.39 3.31
CA GLY A 317 6.70 2.44 3.23
C GLY A 317 6.60 1.80 1.85
N GLY A 318 6.63 2.61 0.79
CA GLY A 318 6.55 2.16 -0.60
C GLY A 318 7.77 1.31 -1.02
N GLU A 319 8.99 1.77 -0.73
CA GLU A 319 10.23 1.01 -1.01
C GLU A 319 10.25 -0.33 -0.28
N ARG A 320 9.77 -0.34 0.97
CA ARG A 320 9.62 -1.57 1.76
C ARG A 320 8.65 -2.52 1.08
N ARG A 321 7.50 -2.02 0.62
CA ARG A 321 6.48 -2.83 -0.06
C ARG A 321 7.01 -3.39 -1.39
N ARG A 322 7.76 -2.59 -2.16
CA ARG A 322 8.46 -3.05 -3.36
C ARG A 322 9.45 -4.18 -3.03
N LEU A 323 10.25 -4.05 -1.98
CA LEU A 323 11.16 -5.12 -1.53
C LEU A 323 10.42 -6.40 -1.13
N GLU A 324 9.29 -6.30 -0.46
CA GLU A 324 8.45 -7.46 -0.08
C GLU A 324 7.92 -8.18 -1.32
N ILE A 325 7.40 -7.44 -2.30
CA ILE A 325 6.94 -7.99 -3.57
C ILE A 325 8.12 -8.64 -4.31
N THR A 326 9.28 -7.96 -4.38
CA THR A 326 10.50 -8.51 -4.98
C THR A 326 10.86 -9.86 -4.38
N ARG A 327 10.82 -9.98 -3.05
CA ARG A 327 11.09 -11.24 -2.36
C ARG A 327 10.09 -12.35 -2.71
N ALA A 328 8.81 -12.00 -2.81
CA ALA A 328 7.78 -12.96 -3.21
C ALA A 328 7.98 -13.45 -4.66
N LEU A 329 8.45 -12.57 -5.56
CA LEU A 329 8.73 -12.90 -6.96
C LEU A 329 9.97 -13.77 -7.16
N VAL A 330 10.87 -13.88 -6.18
CA VAL A 330 12.04 -14.79 -6.25
C VAL A 330 11.64 -16.21 -6.62
N SER A 331 10.51 -16.69 -6.07
CA SER A 331 10.02 -18.06 -6.30
C SER A 331 9.35 -18.28 -7.66
N GLN A 332 9.26 -17.24 -8.53
CA GLN A 332 8.59 -17.27 -9.81
C GLN A 332 7.14 -17.78 -9.70
N PRO A 333 6.30 -17.13 -8.92
CA PRO A 333 4.94 -17.58 -8.69
C PRO A 333 4.10 -17.48 -9.97
N ARG A 334 3.12 -18.38 -10.10
CA ARG A 334 2.07 -18.32 -11.12
C ARG A 334 0.86 -17.53 -10.64
N PHE A 335 0.70 -17.46 -9.32
CA PHE A 335 -0.35 -16.70 -8.64
C PHE A 335 0.26 -15.92 -7.48
N MET A 336 -0.13 -14.66 -7.32
CA MET A 336 0.22 -13.80 -6.19
C MET A 336 -1.03 -13.51 -5.37
N LEU A 337 -0.95 -13.75 -4.08
CA LEU A 337 -1.97 -13.36 -3.13
C LEU A 337 -1.45 -12.16 -2.34
N LEU A 338 -2.13 -11.02 -2.46
CA LEU A 338 -1.75 -9.75 -1.85
C LEU A 338 -2.77 -9.40 -0.76
N ASP A 339 -2.35 -9.49 0.49
CA ASP A 339 -3.20 -9.18 1.64
C ASP A 339 -2.95 -7.72 2.07
N GLU A 340 -3.95 -6.87 1.86
CA GLU A 340 -3.91 -5.42 2.12
C GLU A 340 -2.63 -4.74 1.60
N PRO A 341 -2.33 -4.80 0.29
CA PRO A 341 -1.08 -4.28 -0.25
C PRO A 341 -0.95 -2.76 -0.14
N PHE A 342 -2.05 -2.03 -0.03
CA PHE A 342 -2.09 -0.57 0.10
C PHE A 342 -2.11 -0.07 1.54
N ALA A 343 -2.23 -0.98 2.53
CA ALA A 343 -2.28 -0.60 3.93
C ALA A 343 -0.98 0.05 4.40
N GLY A 344 -1.08 1.24 5.00
CA GLY A 344 0.07 1.97 5.54
C GLY A 344 1.05 2.49 4.48
N VAL A 345 0.61 2.62 3.24
CA VAL A 345 1.37 3.17 2.12
C VAL A 345 0.84 4.58 1.82
N ASP A 346 1.74 5.51 1.54
CA ASP A 346 1.34 6.86 1.15
C ASP A 346 0.64 6.86 -0.24
N PRO A 347 -0.24 7.83 -0.51
CA PRO A 347 -1.03 7.87 -1.75
C PRO A 347 -0.20 7.87 -3.04
N ILE A 348 1.01 8.43 -3.02
CA ILE A 348 1.90 8.45 -4.20
C ILE A 348 2.42 7.04 -4.45
N ALA A 349 2.89 6.37 -3.40
CA ALA A 349 3.40 5.01 -3.51
C ALA A 349 2.30 3.95 -3.78
N VAL A 350 1.02 4.28 -3.53
CA VAL A 350 -0.10 3.42 -3.93
C VAL A 350 -0.14 3.23 -5.44
N HIS A 351 0.00 4.31 -6.21
CA HIS A 351 0.04 4.23 -7.67
C HIS A 351 1.17 3.32 -8.16
N ASP A 352 2.35 3.43 -7.58
CA ASP A 352 3.49 2.57 -7.90
C ASP A 352 3.18 1.09 -7.65
N ILE A 353 2.51 0.77 -6.53
CA ILE A 353 2.10 -0.61 -6.22
C ILE A 353 1.03 -1.09 -7.21
N GLN A 354 0.08 -0.22 -7.59
CA GLN A 354 -0.90 -0.53 -8.63
C GLN A 354 -0.23 -0.85 -9.97
N GLN A 355 0.80 -0.10 -10.38
CA GLN A 355 1.59 -0.39 -11.57
C GLN A 355 2.30 -1.74 -11.47
N ILE A 356 2.94 -2.04 -10.33
CA ILE A 356 3.58 -3.34 -10.11
C ILE A 356 2.56 -4.48 -10.23
N VAL A 357 1.37 -4.34 -9.64
CA VAL A 357 0.30 -5.36 -9.73
C VAL A 357 -0.16 -5.54 -11.19
N SER A 358 -0.31 -4.44 -11.93
CA SER A 358 -0.62 -4.46 -13.36
C SER A 358 0.47 -5.16 -14.18
N ASP A 359 1.76 -4.96 -13.82
CA ASP A 359 2.88 -5.65 -14.44
C ASP A 359 2.87 -7.16 -14.18
N LEU A 360 2.49 -7.59 -12.97
CA LEU A 360 2.31 -9.01 -12.65
C LEU A 360 1.28 -9.65 -13.60
N ARG A 361 0.15 -8.95 -13.83
CA ARG A 361 -0.87 -9.39 -14.80
C ARG A 361 -0.29 -9.52 -16.21
N ARG A 362 0.46 -8.49 -16.68
CA ARG A 362 1.09 -8.52 -18.03
C ARG A 362 2.05 -9.69 -18.22
N ARG A 363 2.65 -10.20 -17.15
CA ARG A 363 3.52 -11.39 -17.13
C ARG A 363 2.77 -12.70 -17.06
N GLY A 364 1.45 -12.69 -17.10
CA GLY A 364 0.61 -13.87 -16.96
C GLY A 364 0.53 -14.41 -15.54
N ILE A 365 0.86 -13.62 -14.52
CA ILE A 365 0.66 -13.99 -13.11
C ILE A 365 -0.78 -13.64 -12.72
N GLY A 366 -1.54 -14.62 -12.22
CA GLY A 366 -2.85 -14.36 -11.64
C GLY A 366 -2.72 -13.71 -10.26
N VAL A 367 -3.50 -12.68 -9.98
CA VAL A 367 -3.42 -11.95 -8.70
C VAL A 367 -4.76 -12.04 -7.96
N LEU A 368 -4.72 -12.40 -6.70
CA LEU A 368 -5.83 -12.24 -5.76
C LEU A 368 -5.45 -11.17 -4.75
N ILE A 369 -6.23 -10.12 -4.67
CA ILE A 369 -5.96 -8.98 -3.79
C ILE A 369 -7.11 -8.78 -2.80
N SER A 370 -6.80 -8.63 -1.51
CA SER A 370 -7.74 -8.13 -0.52
C SER A 370 -7.27 -6.76 -0.04
N ASP A 371 -8.18 -5.83 0.07
CA ASP A 371 -7.90 -4.54 0.69
C ASP A 371 -9.17 -3.97 1.31
N HIS A 372 -8.99 -3.06 2.25
CA HIS A 372 -10.08 -2.27 2.81
C HIS A 372 -10.30 -0.97 2.00
N ASN A 373 -9.31 -0.55 1.21
CA ASN A 373 -9.44 0.58 0.30
C ASN A 373 -10.08 0.13 -1.03
N VAL A 374 -11.40 0.25 -1.05
CA VAL A 374 -12.26 -0.22 -2.16
C VAL A 374 -11.89 0.44 -3.47
N GLU A 375 -11.80 1.78 -3.47
CA GLU A 375 -11.57 2.58 -4.67
C GLU A 375 -10.25 2.21 -5.35
N GLN A 376 -9.16 2.19 -4.57
CA GLN A 376 -7.83 1.83 -5.08
C GLN A 376 -7.76 0.40 -5.61
N THR A 377 -8.54 -0.50 -5.02
CA THR A 377 -8.60 -1.89 -5.47
C THR A 377 -9.43 -2.03 -6.74
N LEU A 378 -10.60 -1.40 -6.82
CA LEU A 378 -11.46 -1.45 -8.00
C LEU A 378 -10.80 -0.84 -9.24
N ASP A 379 -9.87 0.10 -9.07
CA ASP A 379 -9.09 0.70 -10.17
C ASP A 379 -8.22 -0.29 -10.95
N ILE A 380 -7.85 -1.40 -10.35
CA ILE A 380 -6.87 -2.34 -10.93
C ILE A 380 -7.38 -3.76 -11.14
N VAL A 381 -8.53 -4.13 -10.56
CA VAL A 381 -9.08 -5.48 -10.69
C VAL A 381 -9.90 -5.63 -11.97
N ASP A 382 -9.85 -6.81 -12.57
CA ASP A 382 -10.73 -7.17 -13.69
C ASP A 382 -12.14 -7.49 -13.21
N ARG A 383 -12.25 -8.11 -12.02
CA ARG A 383 -13.50 -8.44 -11.32
C ARG A 383 -13.25 -8.63 -9.82
N ALA A 384 -14.31 -8.66 -9.03
CA ALA A 384 -14.17 -8.92 -7.60
C ALA A 384 -15.28 -9.81 -7.04
N TYR A 385 -15.00 -10.37 -5.86
CA TYR A 385 -15.94 -11.05 -4.99
C TYR A 385 -16.23 -10.16 -3.80
N ILE A 386 -17.49 -9.89 -3.52
CA ILE A 386 -17.94 -9.17 -2.32
C ILE A 386 -18.33 -10.20 -1.26
N MET A 387 -17.53 -10.23 -0.19
CA MET A 387 -17.80 -11.09 0.97
C MET A 387 -18.60 -10.34 2.02
N TYR A 388 -19.60 -11.01 2.56
CA TYR A 388 -20.39 -10.53 3.70
C TYR A 388 -20.80 -11.72 4.57
N GLU A 389 -20.62 -11.62 5.89
CA GLU A 389 -20.97 -12.67 6.87
C GLU A 389 -20.43 -14.06 6.52
N GLY A 390 -19.18 -14.13 6.07
CA GLY A 390 -18.49 -15.39 5.76
C GLY A 390 -18.87 -16.02 4.42
N ARG A 391 -19.62 -15.35 3.57
CA ARG A 391 -20.05 -15.85 2.25
C ARG A 391 -19.71 -14.87 1.14
N VAL A 392 -19.53 -15.36 -0.06
CA VAL A 392 -19.59 -14.52 -1.25
C VAL A 392 -21.05 -14.18 -1.54
N ARG A 393 -21.39 -12.89 -1.53
CA ARG A 393 -22.74 -12.40 -1.83
C ARG A 393 -22.91 -12.09 -3.30
N VAL A 394 -21.96 -11.32 -3.82
CA VAL A 394 -21.97 -10.87 -5.21
C VAL A 394 -20.58 -11.10 -5.80
N SER A 395 -20.49 -11.41 -7.08
CA SER A 395 -19.26 -11.45 -7.83
C SER A 395 -19.52 -11.00 -9.26
N GLY A 396 -18.60 -10.24 -9.83
CA GLY A 396 -18.75 -9.70 -11.19
C GLY A 396 -17.61 -8.76 -11.55
N THR A 397 -17.68 -8.17 -12.73
CA THR A 397 -16.82 -7.09 -13.18
C THR A 397 -17.00 -5.85 -12.31
N VAL A 398 -16.08 -4.90 -12.40
CA VAL A 398 -16.17 -3.66 -11.61
C VAL A 398 -17.46 -2.90 -11.93
N SER A 399 -17.85 -2.82 -13.21
CA SER A 399 -19.09 -2.17 -13.64
C SER A 399 -20.33 -2.86 -13.03
N GLU A 400 -20.45 -4.19 -13.13
CA GLU A 400 -21.54 -4.96 -12.53
C GLU A 400 -21.65 -4.74 -11.02
N LEU A 401 -20.52 -4.68 -10.30
CA LEU A 401 -20.51 -4.49 -8.85
C LEU A 401 -20.90 -3.07 -8.43
N VAL A 402 -20.45 -2.05 -9.16
CA VAL A 402 -20.75 -0.64 -8.87
C VAL A 402 -22.25 -0.33 -9.07
N TRP A 403 -22.87 -0.98 -10.06
CA TRP A 403 -24.28 -0.81 -10.34
C TRP A 403 -25.20 -1.77 -9.58
N ASN A 404 -24.63 -2.68 -8.79
CA ASN A 404 -25.41 -3.60 -7.96
C ASN A 404 -25.85 -2.93 -6.65
N ASP A 405 -27.18 -2.85 -6.43
CA ASP A 405 -27.75 -2.17 -5.27
C ASP A 405 -27.44 -2.91 -3.94
N GLU A 406 -27.36 -4.26 -3.94
CA GLU A 406 -26.95 -5.02 -2.76
C GLU A 406 -25.51 -4.67 -2.36
N VAL A 407 -24.59 -4.52 -3.32
CA VAL A 407 -23.20 -4.11 -3.07
C VAL A 407 -23.13 -2.67 -2.53
N ALA A 408 -23.96 -1.77 -3.08
CA ALA A 408 -24.08 -0.41 -2.61
C ALA A 408 -24.54 -0.33 -1.15
N GLU A 409 -25.53 -1.15 -0.77
CA GLU A 409 -26.10 -1.19 0.58
C GLU A 409 -25.14 -1.81 1.60
N ILE A 410 -24.57 -3.00 1.31
CA ILE A 410 -23.81 -3.78 2.30
C ILE A 410 -22.34 -3.36 2.42
N TYR A 411 -21.79 -2.65 1.40
CA TYR A 411 -20.34 -2.43 1.36
C TYR A 411 -19.90 -1.02 0.90
N LEU A 412 -20.34 -0.52 -0.26
CA LEU A 412 -19.84 0.74 -0.82
C LEU A 412 -20.38 1.97 -0.07
N GLY A 413 -21.63 1.94 0.34
CA GLY A 413 -22.36 3.07 0.90
C GLY A 413 -22.71 4.13 -0.18
N PRO A 414 -23.62 5.09 0.14
CA PRO A 414 -24.21 5.97 -0.86
C PRO A 414 -23.20 6.91 -1.53
N THR A 415 -22.27 7.46 -0.77
CA THR A 415 -21.30 8.45 -1.27
C THR A 415 -20.32 7.84 -2.26
N LEU A 416 -19.73 6.67 -1.92
CA LEU A 416 -18.79 6.01 -2.80
C LEU A 416 -19.49 5.45 -4.04
N THR A 417 -20.69 4.88 -3.87
CA THR A 417 -21.51 4.40 -4.99
C THR A 417 -21.79 5.49 -6.01
N ALA A 418 -22.19 6.69 -5.56
CA ALA A 418 -22.45 7.81 -6.48
C ALA A 418 -21.21 8.17 -7.31
N ARG A 419 -20.06 8.33 -6.64
CA ARG A 419 -18.78 8.65 -7.32
C ARG A 419 -18.34 7.55 -8.29
N MET A 420 -18.50 6.29 -7.91
CA MET A 420 -18.12 5.17 -8.76
C MET A 420 -19.05 5.02 -9.97
N ARG A 421 -20.37 5.28 -9.80
CA ARG A 421 -21.33 5.28 -10.91
C ARG A 421 -21.08 6.39 -11.93
N GLU A 422 -20.54 7.53 -11.53
CA GLU A 422 -20.09 8.57 -12.46
C GLU A 422 -18.86 8.15 -13.27
N ARG A 423 -18.04 7.24 -12.74
CA ARG A 423 -16.78 6.81 -13.35
C ARG A 423 -16.90 5.56 -14.21
N TYR A 424 -17.87 4.71 -13.93
CA TYR A 424 -18.08 3.45 -14.63
C TYR A 424 -19.42 3.42 -15.33
N ASP A 425 -19.42 3.11 -16.64
CA ASP A 425 -20.62 2.99 -17.45
C ASP A 425 -21.54 1.89 -16.93
N HIS A 426 -22.84 2.02 -17.16
CA HIS A 426 -23.82 1.01 -16.80
C HIS A 426 -23.62 -0.25 -17.68
N PRO A 427 -23.60 -1.48 -17.12
CA PRO A 427 -23.26 -2.69 -17.88
C PRO A 427 -24.20 -2.94 -19.08
N GLU A 428 -25.48 -2.54 -19.01
CA GLU A 428 -26.43 -2.67 -20.11
C GLU A 428 -26.16 -1.74 -21.30
N SER A 429 -25.31 -0.70 -21.15
CA SER A 429 -24.95 0.18 -22.25
C SER A 429 -23.89 -0.42 -23.19
N GLU A 430 -23.19 -1.47 -22.78
CA GLU A 430 -22.18 -2.17 -23.60
C GLU A 430 -22.80 -3.18 -24.60
N ASP A 431 -23.99 -3.72 -24.31
CA ASP A 431 -24.68 -4.67 -25.21
C ASP A 431 -25.52 -3.97 -26.31
N ALA A 432 -25.61 -2.64 -26.28
CA ALA A 432 -26.42 -1.83 -27.21
C ALA A 432 -25.60 -1.15 -28.33
N ALA A 433 -24.30 -1.36 -28.40
CA ALA A 433 -23.36 -0.81 -29.37
C ALA A 433 -22.62 -1.91 -30.15
#